data_ddef1dc7ed76c23d72136b9050bc88e5
#
_entry.id   ddef1dc7ed76c23d72136b9050bc88e5
#
_cell.length_a   1.000
_cell.length_b   1.000
_cell.length_c   1.000
_cell.angle_alpha   90.00
_cell.angle_beta   90.00
_cell.angle_gamma   90.00
#
_symmetry.space_group_name_H-M   'P 1'
#
loop_
_entity.id
_entity.type
_entity.pdbx_description
1 polymer ?
#
loop_
_entity_poly.entity_id
_entity_poly.type
_entity_poly.pdbx_seq_one_letter_code
_entity_poly.pdbx_strand_id
1 'polypeptide(L)'
;LTNSIFDPLACISRERDATRNFIDILRHEQAALQQPGASLLLSLANEKAHQAQQLAQLADARNYWLRKLGYTQDHIGMERGLRDCPAAADVWKELLQLAETASQLNKINGILVGQRLRHTQQAISVLQASTHGGPSTRLYCSDGQPQPLFGGRQLGEG
;
A
#
# COMPACT_ATOMS: atom_id res chain seq x y z
N LEU A 1 -37.68 -13.67 16.27
CA LEU A 1 -37.29 -12.85 15.13
C LEU A 1 -36.98 -11.44 15.65
N THR A 2 -35.82 -11.22 16.16
CA THR A 2 -35.32 -9.89 16.56
C THR A 2 -35.20 -9.05 15.31
N ASN A 3 -36.19 -8.17 15.12
CA ASN A 3 -36.11 -7.08 14.18
C ASN A 3 -35.00 -6.14 14.72
N SER A 4 -33.74 -6.38 14.33
CA SER A 4 -32.64 -5.51 14.69
C SER A 4 -32.91 -4.18 14.02
N ILE A 5 -33.49 -3.25 14.79
CA ILE A 5 -33.67 -1.88 14.36
C ILE A 5 -32.23 -1.35 14.09
N PHE A 6 -31.96 -1.00 12.84
CA PHE A 6 -30.69 -0.42 12.48
C PHE A 6 -30.52 0.89 13.27
N ASP A 7 -29.50 0.94 14.13
CA ASP A 7 -29.14 2.15 14.86
C ASP A 7 -28.10 2.92 14.02
N PRO A 8 -28.47 4.04 13.40
CA PRO A 8 -27.56 4.80 12.56
C PRO A 8 -26.39 5.36 13.34
N LEU A 9 -26.59 5.80 14.59
CA LEU A 9 -25.50 6.32 15.41
C LEU A 9 -24.47 5.25 15.72
N ALA A 10 -24.88 4.06 16.14
CA ALA A 10 -23.98 2.95 16.45
C ALA A 10 -23.24 2.46 15.19
N CYS A 11 -23.92 2.37 14.04
CA CYS A 11 -23.33 1.93 12.79
C CYS A 11 -22.27 2.91 12.29
N ILE A 12 -22.59 4.21 12.21
CA ILE A 12 -21.66 5.25 11.73
C ILE A 12 -20.49 5.43 12.70
N SER A 13 -20.72 5.31 14.02
CA SER A 13 -19.65 5.35 15.02
C SER A 13 -18.65 4.21 14.83
N ARG A 14 -19.12 2.99 14.54
CA ARG A 14 -18.21 1.86 14.22
C ARG A 14 -17.41 2.11 12.94
N GLU A 15 -18.04 2.64 11.90
CA GLU A 15 -17.38 2.96 10.64
C GLU A 15 -16.32 4.06 10.84
N ARG A 16 -16.62 5.10 11.65
CA ARG A 16 -15.67 6.12 12.06
C ARG A 16 -14.46 5.55 12.80
N ASP A 17 -14.70 4.69 13.79
CA ASP A 17 -13.63 4.10 14.61
C ASP A 17 -12.77 3.14 13.78
N ALA A 18 -13.38 2.35 12.90
CA ALA A 18 -12.65 1.52 11.93
C ALA A 18 -11.80 2.37 10.95
N THR A 19 -12.30 3.54 10.54
CA THR A 19 -11.55 4.47 9.69
C THR A 19 -10.35 5.08 10.42
N ARG A 20 -10.48 5.39 11.71
CA ARG A 20 -9.34 5.83 12.53
C ARG A 20 -8.26 4.74 12.61
N ASN A 21 -8.65 3.51 12.90
CA ASN A 21 -7.72 2.38 12.92
C ASN A 21 -7.02 2.20 11.55
N PHE A 22 -7.75 2.34 10.45
CA PHE A 22 -7.19 2.27 9.12
C PHE A 22 -6.15 3.38 8.85
N ILE A 23 -6.41 4.61 9.32
CA ILE A 23 -5.45 5.72 9.25
C ILE A 23 -4.17 5.40 10.01
N ASP A 24 -4.27 4.79 11.19
CA ASP A 24 -3.09 4.41 11.97
C ASP A 24 -2.25 3.34 11.26
N ILE A 25 -2.88 2.36 10.62
CA ILE A 25 -2.19 1.38 9.76
C ILE A 25 -1.48 2.09 8.60
N LEU A 26 -2.14 3.04 7.93
CA LEU A 26 -1.53 3.79 6.83
C LEU A 26 -0.33 4.63 7.28
N ARG A 27 -0.36 5.19 8.48
CA ARG A 27 0.77 5.91 9.08
C ARG A 27 1.95 4.97 9.39
N HIS A 28 1.66 3.80 9.94
CA HIS A 28 2.69 2.78 10.18
C HIS A 28 3.30 2.27 8.86
N GLU A 29 2.48 2.04 7.84
CA GLU A 29 2.94 1.69 6.49
C GLU A 29 3.86 2.79 5.93
N GLN A 30 3.48 4.06 6.05
CA GLN A 30 4.27 5.19 5.59
C GLN A 30 5.64 5.24 6.29
N ALA A 31 5.67 5.07 7.61
CA ALA A 31 6.90 5.04 8.38
C ALA A 31 7.80 3.86 7.98
N ALA A 32 7.22 2.66 7.78
CA ALA A 32 7.95 1.48 7.33
C ALA A 32 8.51 1.63 5.90
N LEU A 33 7.80 2.33 5.02
CA LEU A 33 8.26 2.60 3.65
C LEU A 33 9.48 3.53 3.60
N GLN A 34 9.68 4.35 4.61
CA GLN A 34 10.83 5.27 4.72
C GLN A 34 12.08 4.62 5.34
N GLN A 35 11.95 3.43 5.92
CA GLN A 35 13.06 2.71 6.55
C GLN A 35 13.66 1.65 5.61
N PRO A 36 14.96 1.36 5.73
CA PRO A 36 15.56 0.23 5.03
C PRO A 36 15.02 -1.09 5.58
N GLY A 37 14.74 -2.05 4.70
CA GLY A 37 14.18 -3.36 5.08
C GLY A 37 12.69 -3.48 4.74
N ALA A 38 12.23 -4.71 4.53
CA ALA A 38 10.85 -4.99 4.09
C ALA A 38 10.07 -5.86 5.09
N SER A 39 10.65 -6.20 6.24
CA SER A 39 10.11 -7.21 7.17
C SER A 39 8.72 -6.87 7.70
N LEU A 40 8.43 -5.60 7.94
CA LEU A 40 7.13 -5.14 8.44
C LEU A 40 6.10 -4.89 7.34
N LEU A 41 6.53 -4.70 6.09
CA LEU A 41 5.61 -4.29 5.02
C LEU A 41 4.58 -5.36 4.67
N LEU A 42 4.96 -6.65 4.74
CA LEU A 42 4.02 -7.74 4.45
C LEU A 42 2.92 -7.85 5.51
N SER A 43 3.29 -7.75 6.80
CA SER A 43 2.30 -7.79 7.89
C SER A 43 1.36 -6.59 7.83
N LEU A 44 1.89 -5.38 7.58
CA LEU A 44 1.10 -4.17 7.41
C LEU A 44 0.17 -4.23 6.18
N ALA A 45 0.62 -4.83 5.08
CA ALA A 45 -0.22 -5.04 3.90
C ALA A 45 -1.40 -5.98 4.20
N ASN A 46 -1.17 -7.06 4.95
CA ASN A 46 -2.23 -7.98 5.37
C ASN A 46 -3.22 -7.32 6.32
N GLU A 47 -2.72 -6.57 7.30
CA GLU A 47 -3.54 -5.83 8.27
C GLU A 47 -4.39 -4.76 7.55
N LYS A 48 -3.79 -4.02 6.63
CA LYS A 48 -4.48 -3.05 5.77
C LYS A 48 -5.60 -3.68 4.94
N ALA A 49 -5.33 -4.84 4.33
CA ALA A 49 -6.35 -5.56 3.54
C ALA A 49 -7.52 -6.02 4.41
N HIS A 50 -7.25 -6.55 5.61
CA HIS A 50 -8.28 -6.95 6.57
C HIS A 50 -9.13 -5.75 7.02
N GLN A 51 -8.50 -4.62 7.36
CA GLN A 51 -9.21 -3.40 7.76
C GLN A 51 -10.02 -2.78 6.61
N ALA A 52 -9.52 -2.82 5.38
CA ALA A 52 -10.27 -2.37 4.21
C ALA A 52 -11.52 -3.23 3.99
N GLN A 53 -11.44 -4.54 4.19
CA GLN A 53 -12.60 -5.43 4.12
C GLN A 53 -13.64 -5.12 5.21
N GLN A 54 -13.20 -4.84 6.44
CA GLN A 54 -14.11 -4.41 7.51
C GLN A 54 -14.83 -3.11 7.17
N LEU A 55 -14.11 -2.11 6.65
CA LEU A 55 -14.70 -0.84 6.21
C LEU A 55 -15.74 -1.05 5.11
N ALA A 56 -15.45 -1.92 4.13
CA ALA A 56 -16.40 -2.26 3.07
C ALA A 56 -17.70 -2.86 3.63
N GLN A 57 -17.61 -3.78 4.59
CA GLN A 57 -18.78 -4.38 5.24
C GLN A 57 -19.62 -3.35 6.01
N LEU A 58 -18.98 -2.40 6.70
CA LEU A 58 -19.68 -1.34 7.41
C LEU A 58 -20.37 -0.37 6.45
N ALA A 59 -19.70 0.00 5.35
CA ALA A 59 -20.29 0.82 4.29
C ALA A 59 -21.48 0.12 3.61
N ASP A 60 -21.39 -1.20 3.37
CA ASP A 60 -22.49 -2.00 2.80
C ASP A 60 -23.70 -2.03 3.73
N ALA A 61 -23.49 -2.18 5.04
CA ALA A 61 -24.58 -2.13 6.04
C ALA A 61 -25.26 -0.76 6.05
N ARG A 62 -24.51 0.33 5.99
CA ARG A 62 -25.03 1.70 5.88
C ARG A 62 -25.80 1.91 4.57
N ASN A 63 -25.25 1.47 3.45
CA ASN A 63 -25.88 1.58 2.14
C ASN A 63 -27.17 0.74 2.06
N TYR A 64 -27.19 -0.42 2.70
CA TYR A 64 -28.39 -1.25 2.80
C TYR A 64 -29.50 -0.53 3.58
N TRP A 65 -29.15 0.12 4.69
CA TRP A 65 -30.12 0.93 5.47
C TRP A 65 -30.68 2.08 4.64
N LEU A 66 -29.85 2.85 3.90
CA LEU A 66 -30.35 3.92 3.02
C LEU A 66 -31.31 3.39 1.95
N ARG A 67 -31.01 2.25 1.34
CA ARG A 67 -31.91 1.61 0.36
C ARG A 67 -33.25 1.24 0.99
N LYS A 68 -33.26 0.75 2.23
CA LYS A 68 -34.49 0.42 2.95
C LYS A 68 -35.37 1.65 3.21
N LEU A 69 -34.76 2.81 3.38
CA LEU A 69 -35.44 4.10 3.51
C LEU A 69 -35.86 4.71 2.15
N GLY A 70 -35.46 4.10 1.04
CA GLY A 70 -35.71 4.65 -0.30
C GLY A 70 -34.83 5.84 -0.66
N TYR A 71 -33.68 6.00 0.02
CA TYR A 71 -32.72 7.08 -0.24
C TYR A 71 -31.56 6.60 -1.12
N THR A 72 -30.92 7.55 -1.80
CA THR A 72 -29.70 7.33 -2.57
C THR A 72 -28.52 7.00 -1.65
N GLN A 73 -27.54 6.22 -2.18
CA GLN A 73 -26.35 5.78 -1.42
C GLN A 73 -25.21 6.81 -1.55
N ASP A 74 -25.54 8.08 -1.39
CA ASP A 74 -24.63 9.21 -1.52
C ASP A 74 -24.76 10.17 -0.33
N HIS A 75 -24.05 11.29 -0.39
CA HIS A 75 -24.08 12.33 0.65
C HIS A 75 -25.52 12.84 0.88
N ILE A 76 -26.28 13.05 -0.20
CA ILE A 76 -27.64 13.58 -0.12
C ILE A 76 -28.58 12.59 0.59
N GLY A 77 -28.44 11.29 0.25
CA GLY A 77 -29.22 10.25 0.93
C GLY A 77 -28.89 10.13 2.41
N MET A 78 -27.59 10.28 2.77
CA MET A 78 -27.17 10.31 4.17
C MET A 78 -27.72 11.51 4.94
N GLU A 79 -27.67 12.72 4.38
CA GLU A 79 -28.24 13.90 5.01
C GLU A 79 -29.74 13.74 5.28
N ARG A 80 -30.47 13.15 4.32
CA ARG A 80 -31.89 12.86 4.49
C ARG A 80 -32.15 11.78 5.54
N GLY A 81 -31.37 10.70 5.53
CA GLY A 81 -31.52 9.60 6.46
C GLY A 81 -31.16 9.97 7.91
N LEU A 82 -30.28 10.93 8.09
CA LEU A 82 -29.83 11.40 9.42
C LEU A 82 -30.56 12.64 9.93
N ARG A 83 -31.55 13.14 9.21
CA ARG A 83 -32.28 14.38 9.57
C ARG A 83 -32.80 14.36 11.00
N ASP A 84 -33.31 13.24 11.45
CA ASP A 84 -33.93 13.08 12.77
C ASP A 84 -32.94 12.56 13.84
N CYS A 85 -31.65 12.46 13.50
CA CYS A 85 -30.59 11.99 14.39
C CYS A 85 -29.34 12.89 14.33
N PRO A 86 -29.36 14.08 14.98
CA PRO A 86 -28.27 15.07 14.92
C PRO A 86 -26.92 14.48 15.37
N ALA A 87 -26.93 13.65 16.42
CA ALA A 87 -25.72 13.00 16.92
C ALA A 87 -25.05 12.12 15.85
N ALA A 88 -25.83 11.36 15.09
CA ALA A 88 -25.30 10.55 14.00
C ALA A 88 -24.83 11.41 12.81
N ALA A 89 -25.48 12.55 12.56
CA ALA A 89 -25.07 13.50 11.54
C ALA A 89 -23.71 14.14 11.85
N ASP A 90 -23.40 14.41 13.11
CA ASP A 90 -22.11 14.95 13.52
C ASP A 90 -21.00 13.90 13.39
N VAL A 91 -21.26 12.64 13.78
CA VAL A 91 -20.33 11.52 13.56
C VAL A 91 -20.11 11.26 12.07
N TRP A 92 -21.14 11.41 11.24
CA TRP A 92 -21.02 11.30 9.80
C TRP A 92 -20.08 12.35 9.19
N LYS A 93 -20.18 13.60 9.62
CA LYS A 93 -19.25 14.66 9.19
C LYS A 93 -17.81 14.34 9.56
N GLU A 94 -17.59 13.85 10.78
CA GLU A 94 -16.28 13.41 11.23
C GLU A 94 -15.75 12.24 10.38
N LEU A 95 -16.59 11.25 10.09
CA LEU A 95 -16.25 10.12 9.24
C LEU A 95 -15.80 10.56 7.84
N LEU A 96 -16.48 11.54 7.23
CA LEU A 96 -16.10 12.08 5.93
C LEU A 96 -14.71 12.73 5.95
N GLN A 97 -14.38 13.48 7.00
CA GLN A 97 -13.05 14.09 7.15
C GLN A 97 -11.95 13.01 7.33
N LEU A 98 -12.24 11.98 8.10
CA LEU A 98 -11.32 10.85 8.28
C LEU A 98 -11.15 10.05 6.98
N ALA A 99 -12.21 9.82 6.23
CA ALA A 99 -12.15 9.14 4.94
C ALA A 99 -11.29 9.90 3.93
N GLU A 100 -11.39 11.22 3.88
CA GLU A 100 -10.51 12.06 3.05
C GLU A 100 -9.05 11.94 3.49
N THR A 101 -8.78 11.99 4.79
CA THR A 101 -7.43 11.80 5.35
C THR A 101 -6.86 10.42 4.98
N ALA A 102 -7.67 9.36 5.12
CA ALA A 102 -7.27 8.01 4.74
C ALA A 102 -6.96 7.89 3.24
N SER A 103 -7.78 8.51 2.39
CA SER A 103 -7.59 8.54 0.94
C SER A 103 -6.25 9.20 0.57
N GLN A 104 -5.95 10.36 1.15
CA GLN A 104 -4.70 11.07 0.92
C GLN A 104 -3.47 10.27 1.37
N LEU A 105 -3.50 9.70 2.58
CA LEU A 105 -2.41 8.87 3.09
C LEU A 105 -2.20 7.63 2.21
N ASN A 106 -3.27 6.96 1.82
CA ASN A 106 -3.17 5.79 0.96
C ASN A 106 -2.56 6.11 -0.42
N LYS A 107 -2.92 7.27 -1.00
CA LYS A 107 -2.32 7.77 -2.24
C LYS A 107 -0.83 8.06 -2.09
N ILE A 108 -0.42 8.71 -1.00
CA ILE A 108 0.99 9.00 -0.72
C ILE A 108 1.77 7.69 -0.54
N ASN A 109 1.25 6.74 0.21
CA ASN A 109 1.87 5.43 0.42
C ASN A 109 2.03 4.68 -0.92
N GLY A 110 1.04 4.74 -1.80
CA GLY A 110 1.15 4.17 -3.15
C GLY A 110 2.31 4.76 -3.96
N ILE A 111 2.55 6.06 -3.87
CA ILE A 111 3.69 6.73 -4.50
C ILE A 111 5.01 6.24 -3.91
N LEU A 112 5.10 6.14 -2.58
CA LEU A 112 6.30 5.65 -1.88
C LEU A 112 6.64 4.20 -2.23
N VAL A 113 5.63 3.33 -2.33
CA VAL A 113 5.80 1.95 -2.81
C VAL A 113 6.39 1.92 -4.22
N GLY A 114 5.84 2.72 -5.13
CA GLY A 114 6.34 2.83 -6.49
C GLY A 114 7.79 3.34 -6.57
N GLN A 115 8.15 4.31 -5.75
CA GLN A 115 9.54 4.80 -5.65
C GLN A 115 10.48 3.71 -5.14
N ARG A 116 10.10 3.01 -4.07
CA ARG A 116 10.90 1.94 -3.50
C ARG A 116 11.13 0.79 -4.48
N LEU A 117 10.10 0.41 -5.22
CA LEU A 117 10.21 -0.61 -6.26
C LEU A 117 11.22 -0.23 -7.34
N ARG A 118 11.16 1.01 -7.84
CA ARG A 118 12.12 1.53 -8.83
C ARG A 118 13.55 1.50 -8.31
N HIS A 119 13.78 1.93 -7.06
CA HIS A 119 15.11 1.87 -6.44
C HIS A 119 15.64 0.44 -6.34
N THR A 120 14.80 -0.51 -5.94
CA THR A 120 15.19 -1.92 -5.86
C THR A 120 15.53 -2.48 -7.25
N GLN A 121 14.74 -2.17 -8.27
CA GLN A 121 15.01 -2.58 -9.66
C GLN A 121 16.32 -2.00 -10.20
N GLN A 122 16.61 -0.72 -9.92
CA GLN A 122 17.87 -0.09 -10.29
C GLN A 122 19.07 -0.75 -9.61
N ALA A 123 18.99 -1.05 -8.31
CA ALA A 123 20.03 -1.74 -7.59
C ALA A 123 20.34 -3.12 -8.17
N ILE A 124 19.28 -3.89 -8.50
CA ILE A 124 19.42 -5.21 -9.16
C ILE A 124 20.11 -5.06 -10.53
N SER A 125 19.69 -4.08 -11.34
CA SER A 125 20.30 -3.82 -12.66
C SER A 125 21.79 -3.50 -12.57
N VAL A 126 22.20 -2.69 -11.59
CA VAL A 126 23.61 -2.37 -11.35
C VAL A 126 24.39 -3.61 -10.94
N LEU A 127 23.86 -4.44 -10.04
CA LEU A 127 24.49 -5.69 -9.64
C LEU A 127 24.67 -6.66 -10.83
N GLN A 128 23.63 -6.80 -11.66
CA GLN A 128 23.71 -7.63 -12.87
C GLN A 128 24.73 -7.11 -13.87
N ALA A 129 24.80 -5.79 -14.09
CA ALA A 129 25.80 -5.18 -14.96
C ALA A 129 27.21 -5.41 -14.45
N SER A 130 27.46 -5.34 -13.12
CA SER A 130 28.75 -5.57 -12.52
C SER A 130 29.19 -7.06 -12.60
N THR A 131 28.24 -8.00 -12.57
CA THR A 131 28.54 -9.42 -12.72
C THR A 131 28.79 -9.84 -14.17
N HIS A 132 28.23 -9.11 -15.16
CA HIS A 132 28.46 -9.36 -16.59
C HIS A 132 29.59 -8.51 -17.18
N GLY A 133 30.02 -7.45 -16.49
CA GLY A 133 31.10 -6.52 -16.91
C GLY A 133 32.46 -6.82 -16.34
N GLY A 134 32.65 -7.93 -15.61
CA GLY A 134 33.98 -8.41 -15.25
C GLY A 134 34.76 -8.73 -16.52
N PRO A 135 36.09 -8.42 -16.61
CA PRO A 135 36.91 -8.87 -17.72
C PRO A 135 36.70 -10.40 -17.78
N SER A 136 36.17 -10.88 -18.89
CA SER A 136 36.13 -12.31 -19.17
C SER A 136 37.59 -12.76 -19.31
N THR A 137 38.25 -13.05 -18.21
CA THR A 137 39.38 -13.93 -18.19
C THR A 137 38.88 -15.29 -18.64
N ARG A 138 38.76 -15.44 -19.96
CA ARG A 138 38.69 -16.76 -20.55
C ARG A 138 40.02 -17.44 -20.24
N LEU A 139 40.10 -18.09 -19.10
CA LEU A 139 41.23 -18.91 -18.68
C LEU A 139 41.42 -20.13 -19.59
N TYR A 140 40.40 -20.46 -20.39
CA TYR A 140 40.41 -21.62 -21.30
C TYR A 140 39.81 -21.27 -22.65
N CYS A 141 40.43 -21.68 -23.73
CA CYS A 141 39.83 -21.69 -25.07
C CYS A 141 38.73 -22.77 -25.13
N SER A 142 37.84 -22.68 -26.15
CA SER A 142 36.70 -23.61 -26.35
C SER A 142 37.16 -25.08 -26.55
N ASP A 143 38.44 -25.34 -26.74
CA ASP A 143 39.11 -26.61 -26.88
C ASP A 143 39.80 -27.10 -25.60
N GLY A 144 39.60 -26.43 -24.46
CA GLY A 144 40.07 -26.84 -23.14
C GLY A 144 41.56 -26.59 -22.87
N GLN A 145 42.25 -25.79 -23.71
CA GLN A 145 43.64 -25.46 -23.50
C GLN A 145 43.85 -24.15 -22.76
N PRO A 146 44.78 -24.04 -21.80
CA PRO A 146 45.10 -22.77 -21.13
C PRO A 146 45.78 -21.79 -22.08
N GLN A 147 45.33 -20.55 -22.12
CA GLN A 147 46.00 -19.49 -22.88
C GLN A 147 47.33 -19.12 -22.18
N PRO A 148 48.46 -19.04 -22.89
CA PRO A 148 49.75 -18.59 -22.31
C PRO A 148 49.68 -17.10 -22.01
N LEU A 149 49.97 -16.74 -20.76
CA LEU A 149 49.97 -15.36 -20.21
C LEU A 149 51.24 -14.60 -20.55
N PHE A 150 51.97 -14.87 -21.66
CA PHE A 150 53.17 -14.14 -22.01
C PHE A 150 53.19 -13.62 -23.44
N GLY A 151 52.83 -12.36 -23.57
CA GLY A 151 53.33 -11.49 -24.62
C GLY A 151 54.61 -10.83 -24.14
N GLY A 152 55.73 -11.53 -24.19
CA GLY A 152 57.05 -10.96 -23.87
C GLY A 152 57.41 -9.89 -24.89
N ARG A 153 57.67 -8.69 -24.43
CA ARG A 153 58.20 -7.56 -25.19
C ARG A 153 59.67 -7.87 -25.44
N GLN A 154 60.02 -8.22 -26.69
CA GLN A 154 61.42 -8.27 -27.11
C GLN A 154 61.96 -6.85 -27.12
N LEU A 155 62.94 -6.57 -26.27
CA LEU A 155 63.85 -5.42 -26.39
C LEU A 155 64.85 -5.76 -27.48
N GLY A 156 64.78 -5.08 -28.64
CA GLY A 156 65.77 -5.17 -29.68
C GLY A 156 66.99 -4.42 -29.26
N GLU A 157 68.13 -5.07 -29.31
CA GLU A 157 69.51 -4.47 -29.37
C GLU A 157 69.74 -4.00 -30.80
N GLY A 158 70.49 -2.81 -30.85
CA GLY A 158 71.03 -2.33 -32.06
C GLY A 158 71.17 -0.83 -32.02
#